data_6c3781ddf31aa23b6a2ba726abcb05f7
#
_entry.id   6c3781ddf31aa23b6a2ba726abcb05f7
#
_cell.length_a   1.000
_cell.length_b   1.000
_cell.length_c   1.000
_cell.angle_alpha   90.00
_cell.angle_beta   90.00
_cell.angle_gamma   90.00
#
_symmetry.space_group_name_H-M   'P 1'
#
loop_
_entity.id
_entity.type
_entity.pdbx_description
1 polymer ?
#
loop_
_entity_poly.entity_id
_entity_poly.type
_entity_poly.pdbx_seq_one_letter_code
_entity_poly.pdbx_strand_id
1 'polypeptide(L)'
;MNRVGDLTNDNSGAHLWAFITGLPDPRGYAGWAFGGVICHSNLSWRTSINFGKAGNPAGLAQVITHETGHNLGMSHDFVSTDVPRYFKGESCNGKGIMSYGEAPKEWSKCSRNDFLARYNIVGADNWCLKSKCI
;
A
#
# COMPACT_ATOMS: atom_id res chain seq x y z
N MET A 1 5.63 7.72 14.28
CA MET A 1 6.22 7.00 13.12
C MET A 1 7.75 6.89 13.13
N ASN A 2 8.49 7.74 13.85
CA ASN A 2 9.95 7.70 13.87
C ASN A 2 10.56 6.37 14.38
N ARG A 3 9.91 5.69 15.33
CA ARG A 3 10.39 4.38 15.84
C ARG A 3 10.30 3.24 14.82
N VAL A 4 9.36 3.32 13.88
CA VAL A 4 9.23 2.32 12.81
C VAL A 4 10.38 2.47 11.82
N GLY A 5 10.82 3.72 11.53
CA GLY A 5 11.95 3.99 10.66
C GLY A 5 13.26 3.39 11.15
N ASP A 6 13.46 3.37 12.46
CA ASP A 6 14.68 2.80 13.05
C ASP A 6 14.73 1.28 12.89
N LEU A 7 13.58 0.60 12.87
CA LEU A 7 13.50 -0.86 12.69
C LEU A 7 13.71 -1.28 11.23
N THR A 8 13.49 -0.38 10.28
CA THR A 8 13.60 -0.67 8.85
C THR A 8 14.98 -0.34 8.26
N ASN A 9 15.85 0.28 9.05
CA ASN A 9 17.20 0.67 8.62
C ASN A 9 18.18 -0.49 8.77
N ASP A 10 17.77 -1.69 8.36
CA ASP A 10 18.62 -2.85 8.31
C ASP A 10 19.05 -3.14 6.86
N ASN A 11 20.11 -3.87 6.70
CA ASN A 11 20.63 -4.31 5.40
C ASN A 11 19.92 -5.58 4.88
N SER A 12 18.67 -5.85 5.30
CA SER A 12 17.94 -7.07 4.93
C SER A 12 17.60 -7.14 3.43
N GLY A 13 17.72 -6.02 2.71
CA GLY A 13 17.28 -5.91 1.32
C GLY A 13 15.76 -5.84 1.16
N ALA A 14 15.00 -5.71 2.25
CA ALA A 14 13.56 -5.57 2.19
C ALA A 14 13.16 -4.28 1.47
N HIS A 15 12.20 -4.40 0.57
CA HIS A 15 11.70 -3.25 -0.21
C HIS A 15 10.45 -2.62 0.38
N LEU A 16 9.69 -3.36 1.18
CA LEU A 16 8.53 -2.90 1.93
C LEU A 16 8.50 -3.56 3.31
N TRP A 17 7.98 -2.85 4.30
CA TRP A 17 7.81 -3.33 5.67
C TRP A 17 6.35 -3.22 6.07
N ALA A 18 5.75 -4.34 6.41
CA ALA A 18 4.39 -4.40 6.94
C ALA A 18 4.45 -4.71 8.44
N PHE A 19 4.16 -3.72 9.26
CA PHE A 19 4.05 -3.92 10.71
C PHE A 19 2.64 -4.35 11.06
N ILE A 20 2.53 -5.36 11.89
CA ILE A 20 1.26 -5.92 12.36
C ILE A 20 1.14 -5.67 13.86
N THR A 21 0.01 -5.15 14.28
CA THR A 21 -0.32 -4.96 15.71
C THR A 21 -1.71 -5.48 16.02
N GLY A 22 -1.88 -6.10 17.18
CA GLY A 22 -3.19 -6.45 17.72
C GLY A 22 -3.90 -5.32 18.47
N LEU A 23 -3.24 -4.16 18.62
CA LEU A 23 -3.82 -3.00 19.26
C LEU A 23 -4.68 -2.24 18.25
N PRO A 24 -5.89 -1.80 18.62
CA PRO A 24 -6.71 -0.98 17.73
C PRO A 24 -6.11 0.41 17.53
N ASP A 25 -6.30 0.98 16.35
CA ASP A 25 -6.03 2.41 16.15
C ASP A 25 -7.07 3.23 16.92
N PRO A 26 -6.66 4.23 17.73
CA PRO A 26 -7.59 5.08 18.48
C PRO A 26 -8.59 5.85 17.60
N ARG A 27 -8.28 6.04 16.32
CA ARG A 27 -9.13 6.72 15.33
C ARG A 27 -9.98 5.76 14.52
N GLY A 28 -9.86 4.45 14.76
CA GLY A 28 -10.65 3.42 14.10
C GLY A 28 -10.17 2.99 12.72
N TYR A 29 -8.95 3.35 12.32
CA TYR A 29 -8.39 2.89 11.04
C TYR A 29 -7.98 1.42 11.11
N ALA A 30 -8.15 0.71 10.00
CA ALA A 30 -7.72 -0.67 9.88
C ALA A 30 -6.22 -0.78 9.52
N GLY A 31 -5.68 0.22 8.86
CA GLY A 31 -4.27 0.29 8.49
C GLY A 31 -3.83 1.70 8.12
N TRP A 32 -2.54 1.85 7.89
CA TRP A 32 -1.88 3.06 7.44
C TRP A 32 -0.69 2.74 6.55
N ALA A 33 -0.58 3.44 5.43
CA ALA A 33 0.58 3.37 4.56
C ALA A 33 0.92 4.74 3.96
N PHE A 34 2.18 4.93 3.60
CA PHE A 34 2.58 6.02 2.73
C PHE A 34 2.27 5.67 1.27
N GLY A 35 1.69 6.63 0.53
CA GLY A 35 1.35 6.42 -0.88
C GLY A 35 2.55 6.53 -1.81
N GLY A 36 2.70 5.56 -2.73
CA GLY A 36 3.69 5.60 -3.82
C GLY A 36 5.14 5.64 -3.36
N VAL A 37 5.45 4.96 -2.28
CA VAL A 37 6.79 4.99 -1.67
C VAL A 37 7.68 3.81 -2.04
N ILE A 38 7.16 2.89 -2.84
CA ILE A 38 7.98 1.80 -3.38
C ILE A 38 9.19 2.40 -4.09
N CYS A 39 10.36 1.84 -3.85
CA CYS A 39 11.64 2.32 -4.36
C CYS A 39 12.07 3.74 -3.88
N HIS A 40 11.40 4.32 -2.91
CA HIS A 40 11.84 5.58 -2.32
C HIS A 40 13.19 5.40 -1.62
N SER A 41 14.09 6.37 -1.71
CA SER A 41 15.45 6.28 -1.11
C SER A 41 15.42 6.21 0.41
N ASN A 42 14.47 6.89 1.06
CA ASN A 42 14.27 6.79 2.49
C ASN A 42 13.46 5.53 2.83
N LEU A 43 14.14 4.53 3.40
CA LEU A 43 13.56 3.24 3.79
C LEU A 43 12.41 3.36 4.80
N SER A 44 12.48 4.35 5.70
CA SER A 44 11.44 4.57 6.73
C SER A 44 10.06 4.84 6.15
N TRP A 45 9.99 5.32 4.91
CA TRP A 45 8.71 5.59 4.26
C TRP A 45 8.12 4.36 3.59
N ARG A 46 8.95 3.34 3.32
CA ARG A 46 8.50 2.10 2.70
C ARG A 46 7.78 1.19 3.69
N THR A 47 6.82 1.74 4.43
CA THR A 47 6.19 1.06 5.57
C THR A 47 4.68 1.14 5.53
N SER A 48 4.05 0.12 6.12
CA SER A 48 2.64 0.15 6.51
C SER A 48 2.47 -0.34 7.95
N ILE A 49 1.42 0.11 8.61
CA ILE A 49 0.96 -0.40 9.90
C ILE A 49 -0.42 -1.00 9.69
N ASN A 50 -0.61 -2.23 10.16
CA ASN A 50 -1.80 -3.02 9.93
C ASN A 50 -2.38 -3.43 11.29
N PHE A 51 -3.61 -3.02 11.58
CA PHE A 51 -4.30 -3.28 12.84
C PHE A 51 -5.16 -4.54 12.68
N GLY A 52 -4.68 -5.65 13.24
CA GLY A 52 -5.36 -6.95 13.17
C GLY A 52 -6.29 -7.18 14.35
N LYS A 53 -7.42 -7.84 14.11
CA LYS A 53 -8.21 -8.44 15.20
C LYS A 53 -7.76 -9.87 15.40
N ALA A 54 -7.56 -10.28 16.66
CA ALA A 54 -7.34 -11.68 17.00
C ALA A 54 -8.48 -12.55 16.43
N GLY A 55 -8.12 -13.66 15.81
CA GLY A 55 -9.10 -14.60 15.25
C GLY A 55 -9.64 -14.24 13.86
N ASN A 56 -9.16 -13.15 13.24
CA ASN A 56 -9.55 -12.80 11.87
C ASN A 56 -8.34 -12.65 10.91
N PRO A 57 -7.66 -13.75 10.56
CA PRO A 57 -6.50 -13.70 9.67
C PRO A 57 -6.85 -13.24 8.25
N ALA A 58 -8.04 -13.56 7.76
CA ALA A 58 -8.47 -13.14 6.43
C ALA A 58 -8.67 -11.62 6.34
N GLY A 59 -9.27 -11.02 7.36
CA GLY A 59 -9.41 -9.56 7.45
C GLY A 59 -8.05 -8.85 7.56
N LEU A 60 -7.13 -9.42 8.35
CA LEU A 60 -5.77 -8.87 8.44
C LEU A 60 -5.03 -8.95 7.10
N ALA A 61 -5.11 -10.08 6.40
CA ALA A 61 -4.51 -10.24 5.08
C ALA A 61 -5.05 -9.20 4.09
N GLN A 62 -6.35 -8.92 4.13
CA GLN A 62 -6.97 -7.88 3.31
C GLN A 62 -6.39 -6.49 3.62
N VAL A 63 -6.27 -6.14 4.90
CA VAL A 63 -5.67 -4.87 5.33
C VAL A 63 -4.23 -4.76 4.82
N ILE A 64 -3.40 -5.78 5.03
CA ILE A 64 -2.01 -5.78 4.57
C ILE A 64 -1.94 -5.57 3.05
N THR A 65 -2.79 -6.27 2.30
CA THR A 65 -2.82 -6.14 0.84
C THR A 65 -3.23 -4.73 0.41
N HIS A 66 -4.24 -4.14 1.06
CA HIS A 66 -4.71 -2.78 0.82
C HIS A 66 -3.58 -1.75 1.08
N GLU A 67 -2.94 -1.82 2.25
CA GLU A 67 -1.86 -0.90 2.62
C GLU A 67 -0.62 -1.06 1.71
N THR A 68 -0.33 -2.29 1.28
CA THR A 68 0.70 -2.54 0.26
C THR A 68 0.33 -1.87 -1.06
N GLY A 69 -0.93 -1.89 -1.45
CA GLY A 69 -1.42 -1.14 -2.61
C GLY A 69 -1.09 0.34 -2.54
N HIS A 70 -1.29 0.98 -1.38
CA HIS A 70 -0.87 2.37 -1.17
C HIS A 70 0.63 2.55 -1.35
N ASN A 71 1.46 1.70 -0.74
CA ASN A 71 2.91 1.77 -0.93
C ASN A 71 3.31 1.66 -2.41
N LEU A 72 2.57 0.88 -3.20
CA LEU A 72 2.77 0.72 -4.64
C LEU A 72 2.23 1.89 -5.49
N GLY A 73 1.57 2.86 -4.86
CA GLY A 73 1.05 4.07 -5.52
C GLY A 73 -0.43 4.02 -5.89
N MET A 74 -1.15 2.99 -5.44
CA MET A 74 -2.59 2.87 -5.69
C MET A 74 -3.38 3.77 -4.74
N SER A 75 -4.36 4.49 -5.30
CA SER A 75 -5.34 5.27 -4.55
C SER A 75 -6.59 4.44 -4.27
N HIS A 76 -7.45 4.92 -3.36
CA HIS A 76 -8.72 4.26 -3.14
C HIS A 76 -9.58 4.21 -4.40
N ASP A 77 -10.34 3.14 -4.60
CA ASP A 77 -11.21 2.94 -5.76
C ASP A 77 -12.50 3.77 -5.72
N PHE A 78 -12.81 4.38 -4.60
CA PHE A 78 -13.92 5.33 -4.50
C PHE A 78 -13.43 6.76 -4.74
N VAL A 79 -14.30 7.61 -5.24
CA VAL A 79 -14.00 9.02 -5.50
C VAL A 79 -13.76 9.70 -4.16
N SER A 80 -12.50 9.94 -3.81
CA SER A 80 -12.11 10.88 -2.77
C SER A 80 -11.53 12.11 -3.48
N THR A 81 -12.04 13.28 -3.12
CA THR A 81 -11.50 14.56 -3.58
C THR A 81 -10.15 14.87 -2.95
N ASP A 82 -9.73 14.10 -1.97
CA ASP A 82 -8.63 14.42 -1.07
C ASP A 82 -7.29 13.77 -1.46
N VAL A 83 -7.28 12.90 -2.44
CA VAL A 83 -6.05 12.24 -2.90
C VAL A 83 -5.83 12.53 -4.39
N PRO A 84 -4.72 13.16 -4.77
CA PRO A 84 -4.40 13.34 -6.17
C PRO A 84 -4.24 11.95 -6.81
N ARG A 85 -5.19 11.58 -7.67
CA ARG A 85 -5.03 10.41 -8.52
C ARG A 85 -3.99 10.72 -9.57
N TYR A 86 -3.03 9.85 -9.74
CA TYR A 86 -2.09 9.90 -10.86
C TYR A 86 -2.84 9.75 -12.21
N PHE A 87 -4.07 9.26 -12.16
CA PHE A 87 -4.94 9.12 -13.31
C PHE A 87 -6.21 9.97 -13.14
N LYS A 88 -6.34 11.02 -13.95
CA LYS A 88 -7.57 11.82 -14.03
C LYS A 88 -8.62 11.05 -14.83
N GLY A 89 -9.76 10.75 -14.24
CA GLY A 89 -10.97 10.58 -15.02
C GLY A 89 -11.77 9.29 -14.91
N GLU A 90 -11.31 8.23 -14.22
CA GLU A 90 -12.11 7.01 -14.10
C GLU A 90 -12.58 6.80 -12.66
N SER A 91 -13.91 6.79 -12.46
CA SER A 91 -14.52 6.26 -11.25
C SER A 91 -14.44 4.73 -11.29
N CYS A 92 -13.83 4.10 -10.28
CA CYS A 92 -13.78 2.65 -10.16
C CYS A 92 -14.91 2.07 -9.33
N ASN A 93 -15.92 2.87 -9.02
CA ASN A 93 -17.16 2.46 -8.34
C ASN A 93 -16.96 1.68 -7.04
N GLY A 94 -15.84 1.87 -6.36
CA GLY A 94 -15.56 1.25 -5.06
C GLY A 94 -15.50 -0.29 -5.07
N LYS A 95 -15.05 -0.92 -6.16
CA LYS A 95 -15.10 -2.38 -6.35
C LYS A 95 -13.75 -3.09 -6.43
N GLY A 96 -12.71 -2.58 -5.83
CA GLY A 96 -11.41 -3.25 -5.84
C GLY A 96 -10.84 -3.45 -4.45
N ILE A 97 -9.66 -4.06 -4.33
CA ILE A 97 -8.92 -4.21 -3.07
C ILE A 97 -8.70 -2.86 -2.40
N MET A 98 -8.58 -1.77 -3.19
CA MET A 98 -8.46 -0.41 -2.68
C MET A 98 -9.78 0.23 -2.28
N SER A 99 -10.84 -0.55 -2.09
CA SER A 99 -12.14 -0.13 -1.54
C SER A 99 -12.28 -0.50 -0.08
N TYR A 100 -13.29 0.08 0.60
CA TYR A 100 -13.70 -0.34 1.92
C TYR A 100 -14.88 -1.32 1.82
N GLY A 101 -15.04 -2.21 2.79
CA GLY A 101 -16.16 -3.14 2.90
C GLY A 101 -15.81 -4.59 2.64
N GLU A 102 -16.79 -5.38 2.22
CA GLU A 102 -16.58 -6.79 1.96
C GLU A 102 -15.55 -7.01 0.86
N ALA A 103 -14.63 -7.90 1.17
CA ALA A 103 -13.37 -8.11 0.51
C ALA A 103 -13.47 -8.33 -1.02
N PRO A 104 -13.18 -7.34 -1.84
CA PRO A 104 -12.84 -7.62 -3.22
C PRO A 104 -11.53 -8.40 -3.24
N LYS A 105 -11.49 -9.44 -4.08
CA LYS A 105 -10.31 -10.31 -4.21
C LYS A 105 -9.36 -9.88 -5.31
N GLU A 106 -9.68 -8.80 -6.02
CA GLU A 106 -8.98 -8.38 -7.22
C GLU A 106 -8.64 -6.89 -7.20
N TRP A 107 -7.55 -6.54 -7.82
CA TRP A 107 -7.19 -5.18 -8.11
C TRP A 107 -8.13 -4.61 -9.18
N SER A 108 -8.69 -3.44 -8.92
CA SER A 108 -9.49 -2.74 -9.91
C SER A 108 -8.66 -2.31 -11.13
N LYS A 109 -9.34 -1.89 -12.19
CA LYS A 109 -8.68 -1.25 -13.33
C LYS A 109 -7.96 0.04 -12.90
N CYS A 110 -8.55 0.81 -11.97
CA CYS A 110 -7.92 2.03 -11.43
C CYS A 110 -6.65 1.70 -10.66
N SER A 111 -6.69 0.70 -9.78
CA SER A 111 -5.50 0.27 -9.03
C SER A 111 -4.37 -0.12 -9.97
N ARG A 112 -4.68 -0.86 -11.04
CA ARG A 112 -3.67 -1.22 -12.06
C ARG A 112 -3.11 0.00 -12.79
N ASN A 113 -3.96 0.96 -13.14
CA ASN A 113 -3.54 2.18 -13.81
C ASN A 113 -2.67 3.06 -12.90
N ASP A 114 -3.04 3.21 -11.63
CA ASP A 114 -2.26 3.93 -10.62
C ASP A 114 -0.87 3.30 -10.45
N PHE A 115 -0.81 1.96 -10.36
CA PHE A 115 0.45 1.23 -10.28
C PHE A 115 1.33 1.48 -11.50
N LEU A 116 0.78 1.38 -12.71
CA LEU A 116 1.53 1.63 -13.95
C LEU A 116 2.02 3.07 -14.03
N ALA A 117 1.19 4.04 -13.62
CA ALA A 117 1.59 5.43 -13.56
C ALA A 117 2.77 5.62 -12.60
N ARG A 118 2.73 4.99 -11.42
CA ARG A 118 3.84 5.02 -10.46
C ARG A 118 5.09 4.36 -11.01
N TYR A 119 4.94 3.20 -11.65
CA TYR A 119 6.05 2.50 -12.31
C TYR A 119 6.74 3.40 -13.35
N ASN A 120 5.96 4.09 -14.18
CA ASN A 120 6.50 4.99 -15.19
C ASN A 120 7.22 6.22 -14.60
N ILE A 121 6.71 6.75 -13.46
CA ILE A 121 7.36 7.87 -12.74
C ILE A 121 8.72 7.44 -12.19
N VAL A 122 8.81 6.27 -11.59
CA VAL A 122 10.06 5.73 -11.06
C VAL A 122 11.04 5.41 -12.19
N GLY A 123 10.51 4.95 -13.32
CA GLY A 123 11.28 4.44 -14.45
C GLY A 123 11.79 3.02 -14.26
N ALA A 124 11.84 2.26 -15.34
CA ALA A 124 12.23 0.85 -15.30
C ALA A 124 13.63 0.62 -14.71
N ASP A 125 14.56 1.54 -14.97
CA ASP A 125 15.95 1.42 -14.49
C ASP A 125 16.08 1.64 -12.98
N ASN A 126 15.19 2.46 -12.40
CA ASN A 126 15.17 2.77 -10.97
C ASN A 126 14.19 1.88 -10.19
N TRP A 127 13.51 0.95 -10.88
CA TRP A 127 12.56 0.07 -10.22
C TRP A 127 13.28 -0.96 -9.35
N CYS A 128 13.05 -0.88 -8.04
CA CYS A 128 13.79 -1.66 -7.05
C CYS A 128 13.36 -3.13 -6.96
N LEU A 129 12.16 -3.48 -7.43
CA LEU A 129 11.67 -4.86 -7.48
C LEU A 129 12.11 -5.58 -8.77
N LYS A 130 13.31 -5.36 -9.22
CA LYS A 130 13.85 -6.12 -10.37
C LYS A 130 13.97 -7.57 -9.95
N SER A 131 13.16 -8.46 -10.54
CA SER A 131 13.41 -9.89 -10.42
C SER A 131 14.75 -10.17 -11.09
N LYS A 132 15.73 -10.65 -10.35
CA LYS A 132 16.77 -11.46 -10.96
C LYS A 132 16.05 -12.74 -11.35
N CYS A 133 15.75 -12.93 -12.63
CA CYS A 133 15.39 -14.25 -13.13
C CYS A 133 16.55 -15.16 -12.77
N ILE A 134 16.32 -16.05 -11.82
CA ILE A 134 17.24 -17.13 -11.47
C ILE A 134 17.04 -18.23 -12.51
#